data_b16b946f46f19daf7eb81921d3775570
#
_entry.id   b16b946f46f19daf7eb81921d3775570
#
_cell.length_a   1.000
_cell.length_b   1.000
_cell.length_c   1.000
_cell.angle_alpha   90.00
_cell.angle_beta   90.00
_cell.angle_gamma   90.00
#
_symmetry.space_group_name_H-M   'P 1'
#
loop_
_entity.id
_entity.type
_entity.pdbx_description
1 polymer ?
#
loop_
_entity_poly.entity_id
_entity_poly.type
_entity_poly.pdbx_seq_one_letter_code
_entity_poly.pdbx_strand_id
1 'polypeptide(L)'
;FAMAQAKKREACSLLCLPFTITKQVLNLALSIALLILSTLLGPFKQPAINFLENNRGLVILFFCLPASFIFDLAIKARIYVQRRFLDPDSTHSARVNEIRDRVKEWGKVPASDRKPLCTARPNWLSLSTTFFDKTKCHQIPIDLHEILRFDEKNLILHAEPNVTVREVVEYLVPRGYTLAVCLEVGDATLGGLAFGVGMTTYSHKVGLYQETISEYEVVTANGEVITVRADNSHSDLFYCLPWSHGTLGLLVSLKLQVVPAKKYVHLKYITANSQDEYCKMMMKYSGANDKEEKVADFLEGTIFSKDKAVIMLGSFAEKKEKPDVKVWSQVNDVCLWYKPWFYKHVESILNAGSNHEELVPLESYLLRHNRAIFWVLESMIPFGNHPVFRLFFGWLCPPKPAFLKFTTTPLIREWTFAKQVFQDIVLPLDTLKEQVDEATRLFDRWPLLVYPCRIYDHKRGPQGQLRAPPSSRVTPGTNFAMFNDLGVYGTPGQLEKKLPYNPTQAMRDMEKFTRDVGGYSFLYADLFMNEEEFEQMFDLTLYKKVRKQYHCNGAFPTLYEKIRPEVDVIAIGEQYAKKSN
;
A
#
# COMPACT_ATOMS: atom_id res chain seq x y z
N PHE A 1 -9.37 43.61 -6.64
CA PHE A 1 -9.42 42.15 -6.44
C PHE A 1 -8.70 41.41 -7.61
N ALA A 2 -9.04 41.73 -8.88
CA ALA A 2 -8.41 41.11 -10.06
C ALA A 2 -6.90 41.37 -10.18
N MET A 3 -6.44 42.58 -9.87
CA MET A 3 -5.01 42.94 -9.85
C MET A 3 -4.22 42.23 -8.73
N ALA A 4 -4.83 41.98 -7.57
CA ALA A 4 -4.22 41.21 -6.50
C ALA A 4 -4.13 39.72 -6.85
N GLN A 5 -5.12 39.17 -7.57
CA GLN A 5 -5.07 37.80 -8.11
C GLN A 5 -4.04 37.65 -9.25
N ALA A 6 -3.89 38.64 -10.12
CA ALA A 6 -2.87 38.62 -11.17
C ALA A 6 -1.45 38.65 -10.57
N LYS A 7 -1.17 39.52 -9.60
CA LYS A 7 0.10 39.56 -8.87
C LYS A 7 0.38 38.27 -8.07
N LYS A 8 -0.65 37.63 -7.48
CA LYS A 8 -0.51 36.31 -6.85
C LYS A 8 -0.22 35.20 -7.86
N ARG A 9 -0.80 35.26 -9.07
CA ARG A 9 -0.50 34.31 -10.17
C ARG A 9 0.93 34.47 -10.68
N GLU A 10 1.42 35.70 -10.86
CA GLU A 10 2.82 35.94 -11.24
C GLU A 10 3.80 35.50 -10.13
N ALA A 11 3.50 35.77 -8.88
CA ALA A 11 4.31 35.30 -7.75
C ALA A 11 4.29 33.77 -7.64
N CYS A 12 3.15 33.11 -7.94
CA CYS A 12 3.03 31.66 -7.93
C CYS A 12 3.80 31.03 -9.09
N SER A 13 3.75 31.62 -10.31
CA SER A 13 4.56 31.15 -11.45
C SER A 13 6.05 31.35 -11.20
N LEU A 14 6.46 32.44 -10.58
CA LEU A 14 7.84 32.72 -10.19
C LEU A 14 8.35 31.82 -9.05
N LEU A 15 7.48 31.38 -8.12
CA LEU A 15 7.82 30.43 -7.05
C LEU A 15 7.82 28.96 -7.53
N CYS A 16 7.00 28.63 -8.53
CA CYS A 16 7.02 27.31 -9.17
C CYS A 16 8.12 27.17 -10.23
N LEU A 17 8.61 28.29 -10.79
CA LEU A 17 9.70 28.32 -11.79
C LEU A 17 10.99 27.66 -11.27
N PRO A 18 11.48 27.93 -10.04
CA PRO A 18 12.66 27.23 -9.50
C PRO A 18 12.42 25.73 -9.35
N PHE A 19 11.21 25.30 -9.03
CA PHE A 19 10.89 23.87 -8.81
C PHE A 19 10.76 23.12 -10.13
N THR A 20 10.18 23.73 -11.15
CA THR A 20 10.14 23.18 -12.52
C THR A 20 11.53 23.14 -13.12
N ILE A 21 12.32 24.20 -12.91
CA ILE A 21 13.73 24.27 -13.33
C ILE A 21 14.56 23.24 -12.54
N THR A 22 14.36 23.10 -11.23
CA THR A 22 15.07 22.09 -10.43
C THR A 22 14.72 20.67 -10.86
N LYS A 23 13.47 20.39 -11.19
CA LYS A 23 13.03 19.11 -11.75
C LYS A 23 13.63 18.86 -13.15
N GLN A 24 13.65 19.87 -14.00
CA GLN A 24 14.27 19.79 -15.34
C GLN A 24 15.79 19.66 -15.24
N VAL A 25 16.43 20.43 -14.36
CA VAL A 25 17.87 20.36 -14.10
C VAL A 25 18.26 19.02 -13.47
N LEU A 26 17.46 18.50 -12.53
CA LEU A 26 17.69 17.18 -11.93
C LEU A 26 17.49 16.06 -12.96
N ASN A 27 16.46 16.13 -13.80
CA ASN A 27 16.25 15.17 -14.88
C ASN A 27 17.34 15.28 -15.94
N LEU A 28 17.78 16.49 -16.28
CA LEU A 28 18.87 16.73 -17.21
C LEU A 28 20.21 16.24 -16.64
N ALA A 29 20.51 16.56 -15.38
CA ALA A 29 21.70 16.08 -14.68
C ALA A 29 21.71 14.55 -14.56
N LEU A 30 20.56 13.94 -14.25
CA LEU A 30 20.42 12.47 -14.21
C LEU A 30 20.59 11.86 -15.61
N SER A 31 20.02 12.47 -16.63
CA SER A 31 20.17 12.03 -18.03
C SER A 31 21.60 12.18 -18.52
N ILE A 32 22.27 13.28 -18.18
CA ILE A 32 23.69 13.51 -18.50
C ILE A 32 24.57 12.54 -17.71
N ALA A 33 24.32 12.32 -16.43
CA ALA A 33 25.04 11.34 -15.62
C ALA A 33 24.87 9.91 -16.17
N LEU A 34 23.66 9.54 -16.58
CA LEU A 34 23.38 8.25 -17.22
C LEU A 34 24.04 8.16 -18.62
N LEU A 35 24.08 9.24 -19.38
CA LEU A 35 24.74 9.29 -20.69
C LEU A 35 26.27 9.20 -20.54
N ILE A 36 26.85 9.95 -19.61
CA ILE A 36 28.28 9.88 -19.28
C ILE A 36 28.64 8.49 -18.75
N LEU A 37 27.84 7.93 -17.85
CA LEU A 37 28.00 6.57 -17.34
C LEU A 37 27.90 5.53 -18.46
N SER A 38 26.96 5.72 -19.41
CA SER A 38 26.78 4.80 -20.54
C SER A 38 27.90 4.89 -21.58
N THR A 39 28.52 6.06 -21.76
CA THR A 39 29.63 6.26 -22.72
C THR A 39 30.98 5.91 -22.13
N LEU A 40 31.27 6.29 -20.88
CA LEU A 40 32.53 5.98 -20.19
C LEU A 40 32.65 4.51 -19.77
N LEU A 41 31.52 3.83 -19.51
CA LEU A 41 31.46 2.44 -19.08
C LEU A 41 31.19 1.46 -20.23
N GLY A 42 31.24 1.88 -21.50
CA GLY A 42 30.91 1.02 -22.64
C GLY A 42 31.50 -0.41 -22.55
N PRO A 43 32.81 -0.60 -22.42
CA PRO A 43 33.42 -1.92 -22.26
C PRO A 43 33.19 -2.56 -20.90
N PHE A 44 32.98 -1.76 -19.84
CA PHE A 44 32.79 -2.21 -18.46
C PHE A 44 31.31 -2.23 -18.02
N LYS A 45 30.40 -1.84 -18.90
CA LYS A 45 28.99 -1.69 -18.58
C LYS A 45 28.39 -2.98 -18.00
N GLN A 46 28.57 -4.11 -18.67
CA GLN A 46 27.99 -5.38 -18.23
C GLN A 46 28.62 -5.89 -16.93
N PRO A 47 29.97 -5.91 -16.76
CA PRO A 47 30.60 -6.23 -15.47
C PRO A 47 30.16 -5.31 -14.32
N ALA A 48 30.01 -4.01 -14.56
CA ALA A 48 29.54 -3.07 -13.55
C ALA A 48 28.08 -3.31 -13.16
N ILE A 49 27.19 -3.58 -14.13
CA ILE A 49 25.81 -3.95 -13.89
C ILE A 49 25.75 -5.24 -13.06
N ASN A 50 26.46 -6.28 -13.47
CA ASN A 50 26.51 -7.55 -12.74
C ASN A 50 27.04 -7.38 -11.30
N PHE A 51 28.04 -6.51 -11.11
CA PHE A 51 28.53 -6.19 -9.76
C PHE A 51 27.47 -5.50 -8.92
N LEU A 52 26.76 -4.49 -9.44
CA LEU A 52 25.71 -3.76 -8.75
C LEU A 52 24.52 -4.68 -8.44
N GLU A 53 24.14 -5.55 -9.35
CA GLU A 53 23.06 -6.52 -9.17
C GLU A 53 23.41 -7.54 -8.08
N ASN A 54 24.62 -8.08 -8.10
CA ASN A 54 25.09 -9.02 -7.07
C ASN A 54 25.30 -8.35 -5.70
N ASN A 55 25.50 -7.02 -5.68
CA ASN A 55 25.73 -6.24 -4.46
C ASN A 55 24.63 -5.20 -4.22
N ARG A 56 23.37 -5.55 -4.50
CA ARG A 56 22.21 -4.64 -4.38
C ARG A 56 22.13 -3.95 -3.02
N GLY A 57 22.55 -4.64 -1.94
CA GLY A 57 22.62 -4.04 -0.60
C GLY A 57 23.53 -2.81 -0.53
N LEU A 58 24.63 -2.78 -1.29
CA LEU A 58 25.51 -1.61 -1.38
C LEU A 58 24.84 -0.46 -2.14
N VAL A 59 24.12 -0.76 -3.22
CA VAL A 59 23.32 0.25 -3.96
C VAL A 59 22.26 0.87 -3.04
N ILE A 60 21.60 0.06 -2.26
CA ILE A 60 20.61 0.55 -1.29
C ILE A 60 21.28 1.43 -0.24
N LEU A 61 22.39 0.97 0.34
CA LEU A 61 23.11 1.69 1.40
C LEU A 61 23.66 3.04 0.93
N PHE A 62 24.37 3.06 -0.21
CA PHE A 62 25.12 4.23 -0.67
C PHE A 62 24.33 5.14 -1.62
N PHE A 63 23.27 4.65 -2.23
CA PHE A 63 22.44 5.43 -3.14
C PHE A 63 21.00 5.60 -2.64
N CYS A 64 20.26 4.50 -2.42
CA CYS A 64 18.83 4.60 -2.09
C CYS A 64 18.57 5.29 -0.76
N LEU A 65 19.36 5.00 0.29
CA LEU A 65 19.19 5.62 1.60
C LEU A 65 19.49 7.13 1.58
N PRO A 66 20.66 7.59 1.10
CA PRO A 66 20.93 9.03 1.00
C PRO A 66 19.95 9.78 0.10
N ALA A 67 19.61 9.20 -1.07
CA ALA A 67 18.63 9.79 -1.98
C ALA A 67 17.25 9.90 -1.32
N SER A 68 16.83 8.90 -0.55
CA SER A 68 15.56 8.91 0.20
C SER A 68 15.53 10.03 1.22
N PHE A 69 16.60 10.22 1.98
CA PHE A 69 16.71 11.28 2.96
C PHE A 69 16.62 12.68 2.32
N ILE A 70 17.37 12.91 1.23
CA ILE A 70 17.35 14.18 0.50
C ILE A 70 15.94 14.44 -0.08
N PHE A 71 15.31 13.41 -0.62
CA PHE A 71 13.96 13.49 -1.19
C PHE A 71 12.92 13.83 -0.10
N ASP A 72 13.00 13.22 1.08
CA ASP A 72 12.14 13.56 2.21
C ASP A 72 12.30 15.01 2.66
N LEU A 73 13.54 15.49 2.70
CA LEU A 73 13.81 16.88 3.04
C LEU A 73 13.20 17.84 2.01
N ALA A 74 13.32 17.52 0.73
CA ALA A 74 12.74 18.31 -0.36
C ALA A 74 11.19 18.33 -0.30
N ILE A 75 10.56 17.17 -0.01
CA ILE A 75 9.11 17.10 0.18
C ILE A 75 8.66 17.93 1.38
N LYS A 76 9.33 17.83 2.52
CA LYS A 76 9.01 18.65 3.72
C LYS A 76 9.13 20.14 3.44
N ALA A 77 10.17 20.55 2.74
CA ALA A 77 10.35 21.95 2.32
C ALA A 77 9.20 22.40 1.39
N ARG A 78 8.83 21.57 0.41
CA ARG A 78 7.68 21.82 -0.48
C ARG A 78 6.38 22.00 0.30
N ILE A 79 6.05 21.05 1.17
CA ILE A 79 4.82 21.09 1.98
C ILE A 79 4.79 22.36 2.85
N TYR A 80 5.92 22.73 3.47
CA TYR A 80 6.03 23.94 4.27
C TYR A 80 5.71 25.21 3.45
N VAL A 81 6.31 25.32 2.24
CA VAL A 81 6.06 26.45 1.32
C VAL A 81 4.60 26.47 0.87
N GLN A 82 4.05 25.32 0.44
CA GLN A 82 2.68 25.24 -0.01
C GLN A 82 1.69 25.65 1.07
N ARG A 83 1.77 25.09 2.27
CA ARG A 83 0.89 25.44 3.42
C ARG A 83 0.98 26.90 3.82
N ARG A 84 2.11 27.57 3.58
CA ARG A 84 2.33 28.96 3.97
C ARG A 84 1.82 29.98 2.95
N PHE A 85 1.82 29.63 1.67
CA PHE A 85 1.63 30.60 0.59
C PHE A 85 0.48 30.30 -0.38
N LEU A 86 -0.06 29.09 -0.39
CA LEU A 86 -1.12 28.69 -1.29
C LEU A 86 -2.43 28.43 -0.55
N ASP A 87 -3.55 28.79 -1.20
CA ASP A 87 -4.89 28.38 -0.81
C ASP A 87 -5.29 27.16 -1.65
N PRO A 88 -5.37 25.94 -1.05
CA PRO A 88 -5.62 24.71 -1.79
C PRO A 88 -6.92 24.70 -2.57
N ASP A 89 -8.02 25.18 -1.99
CA ASP A 89 -9.35 25.17 -2.61
C ASP A 89 -9.40 26.02 -3.87
N SER A 90 -8.73 27.19 -3.86
CA SER A 90 -8.78 28.11 -5.01
C SER A 90 -8.03 27.59 -6.25
N THR A 91 -7.08 26.67 -6.07
CA THR A 91 -6.25 26.11 -7.15
C THR A 91 -6.73 24.75 -7.63
N HIS A 92 -7.48 24.01 -6.79
CA HIS A 92 -7.97 22.67 -7.10
C HIS A 92 -8.81 22.62 -8.38
N SER A 93 -9.88 23.43 -8.44
CA SER A 93 -10.79 23.46 -9.59
C SER A 93 -10.07 23.79 -10.92
N ALA A 94 -9.06 24.66 -10.89
CA ALA A 94 -8.28 24.99 -12.07
C ALA A 94 -7.46 23.79 -12.58
N ARG A 95 -6.82 23.05 -11.65
CA ARG A 95 -6.03 21.83 -11.96
C ARG A 95 -6.92 20.69 -12.45
N VAL A 96 -8.11 20.52 -11.88
CA VAL A 96 -9.11 19.54 -12.34
C VAL A 96 -9.59 19.88 -13.75
N ASN A 97 -9.86 21.16 -14.03
CA ASN A 97 -10.24 21.61 -15.37
C ASN A 97 -9.12 21.33 -16.40
N GLU A 98 -7.86 21.49 -16.03
CA GLU A 98 -6.73 21.16 -16.92
C GLU A 98 -6.73 19.66 -17.26
N ILE A 99 -6.92 18.78 -16.26
CA ILE A 99 -7.02 17.33 -16.47
C ILE A 99 -8.20 17.01 -17.39
N ARG A 100 -9.37 17.59 -17.12
CA ARG A 100 -10.57 17.46 -17.97
C ARG A 100 -10.30 17.84 -19.41
N ASP A 101 -9.67 18.99 -19.62
CA ASP A 101 -9.42 19.53 -20.95
C ASP A 101 -8.42 18.66 -21.74
N ARG A 102 -7.40 18.10 -21.05
CA ARG A 102 -6.47 17.12 -21.64
C ARG A 102 -7.19 15.82 -22.06
N VAL A 103 -8.15 15.33 -21.28
CA VAL A 103 -8.97 14.16 -21.65
C VAL A 103 -9.86 14.49 -22.85
N LYS A 104 -10.45 15.69 -22.90
CA LYS A 104 -11.24 16.14 -24.08
C LYS A 104 -10.39 16.26 -25.35
N GLU A 105 -9.16 16.77 -25.25
CA GLU A 105 -8.22 16.81 -26.39
C GLU A 105 -7.85 15.40 -26.86
N TRP A 106 -7.57 14.47 -25.91
CA TRP A 106 -7.39 13.06 -26.25
C TRP A 106 -8.62 12.48 -26.98
N GLY A 107 -9.82 12.86 -26.57
CA GLY A 107 -11.08 12.43 -27.19
C GLY A 107 -11.23 12.86 -28.68
N LYS A 108 -10.52 13.91 -29.13
CA LYS A 108 -10.53 14.36 -30.53
C LYS A 108 -9.64 13.52 -31.45
N VAL A 109 -8.72 12.73 -30.90
CA VAL A 109 -7.86 11.83 -31.68
C VAL A 109 -8.73 10.73 -32.31
N PRO A 110 -8.57 10.39 -33.60
CA PRO A 110 -9.30 9.29 -34.24
C PRO A 110 -9.16 7.98 -33.47
N ALA A 111 -10.21 7.18 -33.38
CA ALA A 111 -10.23 5.95 -32.58
C ALA A 111 -9.14 4.94 -32.99
N SER A 112 -8.76 4.90 -34.29
CA SER A 112 -7.67 4.06 -34.81
C SER A 112 -6.30 4.40 -34.24
N ASP A 113 -6.07 5.67 -33.89
CA ASP A 113 -4.76 6.20 -33.48
C ASP A 113 -4.69 6.47 -31.98
N ARG A 114 -5.82 6.25 -31.29
CA ARG A 114 -6.02 6.60 -29.90
C ARG A 114 -5.43 5.54 -28.97
N LYS A 115 -4.38 5.91 -28.22
CA LYS A 115 -3.86 5.07 -27.14
C LYS A 115 -4.73 5.17 -25.88
N PRO A 116 -4.89 4.08 -25.10
CA PRO A 116 -5.62 4.14 -23.84
C PRO A 116 -5.06 5.20 -22.89
N LEU A 117 -5.91 5.79 -22.06
CA LEU A 117 -5.51 6.75 -21.02
C LEU A 117 -4.85 6.04 -19.83
N CYS A 118 -3.84 6.67 -19.26
CA CYS A 118 -3.34 6.33 -17.94
C CYS A 118 -2.77 7.59 -17.25
N THR A 119 -2.46 7.50 -15.96
CA THR A 119 -1.79 8.60 -15.25
C THR A 119 -0.32 8.68 -15.66
N ALA A 120 0.22 9.89 -15.79
CA ALA A 120 1.64 10.14 -16.11
C ALA A 120 2.59 9.86 -14.93
N ARG A 121 2.08 9.47 -13.75
CA ARG A 121 2.93 9.12 -12.60
C ARG A 121 3.85 7.96 -12.96
N PRO A 122 5.18 8.09 -12.85
CA PRO A 122 6.12 7.02 -13.18
C PRO A 122 5.88 5.75 -12.35
N ASN A 123 6.11 4.57 -12.95
CA ASN A 123 5.94 3.29 -12.27
C ASN A 123 6.79 3.16 -11.00
N TRP A 124 8.01 3.72 -11.00
CA TRP A 124 8.90 3.67 -9.84
C TRP A 124 8.39 4.47 -8.63
N LEU A 125 7.44 5.39 -8.80
CA LEU A 125 6.73 6.07 -7.69
C LEU A 125 5.56 5.27 -7.12
N SER A 126 5.13 4.20 -7.79
CA SER A 126 4.07 3.33 -7.29
C SER A 126 4.60 2.33 -6.26
N LEU A 127 3.88 2.12 -5.17
CA LEU A 127 4.19 1.09 -4.18
C LEU A 127 3.84 -0.32 -4.67
N SER A 128 2.92 -0.44 -5.64
CA SER A 128 2.63 -1.72 -6.30
C SER A 128 3.91 -2.39 -6.81
N THR A 129 4.04 -3.70 -6.68
CA THR A 129 5.20 -4.43 -7.22
C THR A 129 5.14 -4.53 -8.74
N THR A 130 3.94 -4.39 -9.35
CA THR A 130 3.72 -4.51 -10.80
C THR A 130 4.40 -3.39 -11.60
N PHE A 131 4.76 -3.70 -12.84
CA PHE A 131 5.32 -2.76 -13.83
C PHE A 131 4.40 -2.70 -15.05
N PHE A 132 3.54 -1.72 -15.11
CA PHE A 132 2.67 -1.51 -16.27
C PHE A 132 3.36 -0.64 -17.33
N ASP A 133 3.39 -1.10 -18.59
CA ASP A 133 4.03 -0.35 -19.68
C ASP A 133 3.19 0.86 -20.12
N LYS A 134 3.47 2.00 -19.51
CA LYS A 134 2.79 3.28 -19.79
C LYS A 134 3.17 3.90 -21.13
N THR A 135 4.19 3.40 -21.84
CA THR A 135 4.56 3.92 -23.17
C THR A 135 3.50 3.60 -24.23
N LYS A 136 2.70 2.56 -23.96
CA LYS A 136 1.55 2.17 -24.77
C LYS A 136 0.30 3.03 -24.52
N CYS A 137 0.35 3.95 -23.56
CA CYS A 137 -0.77 4.78 -23.14
C CYS A 137 -0.56 6.26 -23.45
N HIS A 138 -1.66 6.99 -23.57
CA HIS A 138 -1.68 8.45 -23.47
C HIS A 138 -1.67 8.83 -21.98
N GLN A 139 -0.61 9.50 -21.56
CA GLN A 139 -0.34 9.77 -20.16
C GLN A 139 -0.88 11.14 -19.74
N ILE A 140 -1.80 11.14 -18.78
CA ILE A 140 -2.38 12.36 -18.21
C ILE A 140 -1.67 12.70 -16.90
N PRO A 141 -1.03 13.87 -16.76
CA PRO A 141 -0.48 14.35 -15.49
C PRO A 141 -1.60 14.60 -14.48
N ILE A 142 -1.46 14.04 -13.30
CA ILE A 142 -2.35 14.28 -12.15
C ILE A 142 -1.51 14.96 -11.08
N ASP A 143 -1.42 16.30 -11.15
CA ASP A 143 -0.62 17.09 -10.20
C ASP A 143 -1.50 17.64 -9.07
N LEU A 144 -2.07 16.71 -8.29
CA LEU A 144 -3.05 16.93 -7.23
C LEU A 144 -2.50 16.35 -5.92
N HIS A 145 -1.98 17.20 -5.02
CA HIS A 145 -1.21 16.81 -3.83
C HIS A 145 -1.67 17.50 -2.53
N GLU A 146 -2.88 18.11 -2.51
CA GLU A 146 -3.29 18.95 -1.39
C GLU A 146 -4.34 18.29 -0.52
N ILE A 147 -4.25 18.50 0.80
CA ILE A 147 -5.37 18.32 1.71
C ILE A 147 -6.26 19.55 1.54
N LEU A 148 -7.45 19.35 0.95
CA LEU A 148 -8.36 20.44 0.62
C LEU A 148 -9.06 20.96 1.87
N ARG A 149 -9.70 20.06 2.65
CA ARG A 149 -10.46 20.45 3.81
C ARG A 149 -10.54 19.31 4.84
N PHE A 150 -10.55 19.65 6.11
CA PHE A 150 -10.96 18.76 7.18
C PHE A 150 -12.25 19.31 7.82
N ASP A 151 -13.34 18.55 7.69
CA ASP A 151 -14.62 18.81 8.34
C ASP A 151 -14.65 18.06 9.68
N GLU A 152 -14.25 18.74 10.73
CA GLU A 152 -14.15 18.19 12.08
C GLU A 152 -15.53 17.77 12.62
N LYS A 153 -16.58 18.49 12.25
CA LYS A 153 -17.96 18.20 12.71
C LYS A 153 -18.48 16.87 12.15
N ASN A 154 -18.22 16.61 10.88
CA ASN A 154 -18.67 15.41 10.20
C ASN A 154 -17.60 14.31 10.15
N LEU A 155 -16.41 14.57 10.69
CA LEU A 155 -15.26 13.67 10.70
C LEU A 155 -14.86 13.22 9.27
N ILE A 156 -14.79 14.17 8.34
CA ILE A 156 -14.48 13.91 6.94
C ILE A 156 -13.24 14.71 6.52
N LEU A 157 -12.26 14.00 5.98
CA LEU A 157 -11.11 14.58 5.30
C LEU A 157 -11.37 14.61 3.79
N HIS A 158 -11.33 15.79 3.18
CA HIS A 158 -11.37 15.98 1.73
C HIS A 158 -9.93 16.22 1.23
N ALA A 159 -9.46 15.39 0.32
CA ALA A 159 -8.07 15.42 -0.13
C ALA A 159 -7.93 15.03 -1.61
N GLU A 160 -6.82 15.43 -2.19
CA GLU A 160 -6.39 15.08 -3.53
C GLU A 160 -5.67 13.72 -3.57
N PRO A 161 -5.65 13.01 -4.71
CA PRO A 161 -5.24 11.61 -4.78
C PRO A 161 -3.74 11.36 -4.49
N ASN A 162 -2.86 12.33 -4.72
CA ASN A 162 -1.43 12.14 -4.49
C ASN A 162 -0.96 12.54 -3.08
N VAL A 163 -1.86 12.97 -2.20
CA VAL A 163 -1.55 13.13 -0.77
C VAL A 163 -1.13 11.77 -0.21
N THR A 164 -0.05 11.75 0.57
CA THR A 164 0.48 10.52 1.16
C THR A 164 -0.11 10.27 2.55
N VAL A 165 -0.08 9.01 2.98
CA VAL A 165 -0.50 8.63 4.33
C VAL A 165 0.31 9.39 5.39
N ARG A 166 1.62 9.56 5.19
CA ARG A 166 2.47 10.35 6.10
C ARG A 166 1.99 11.78 6.24
N GLU A 167 1.68 12.46 5.12
CA GLU A 167 1.15 13.83 5.14
C GLU A 167 -0.16 13.93 5.91
N VAL A 168 -1.04 12.92 5.77
CA VAL A 168 -2.30 12.85 6.52
C VAL A 168 -2.05 12.61 8.01
N VAL A 169 -1.15 11.71 8.38
CA VAL A 169 -0.77 11.44 9.78
C VAL A 169 -0.21 12.71 10.43
N GLU A 170 0.74 13.38 9.78
CA GLU A 170 1.33 14.64 10.24
C GLU A 170 0.28 15.79 10.32
N TYR A 171 -0.79 15.72 9.53
CA TYR A 171 -1.87 16.70 9.56
C TYR A 171 -2.91 16.41 10.64
N LEU A 172 -3.39 15.17 10.76
CA LEU A 172 -4.50 14.79 11.64
C LEU A 172 -4.09 14.50 13.08
N VAL A 173 -2.98 13.77 13.30
CA VAL A 173 -2.59 13.33 14.66
C VAL A 173 -2.40 14.47 15.65
N PRO A 174 -1.73 15.60 15.30
CA PRO A 174 -1.63 16.76 16.20
C PRO A 174 -2.99 17.40 16.53
N ARG A 175 -4.02 17.14 15.72
CA ARG A 175 -5.38 17.63 15.91
C ARG A 175 -6.27 16.69 16.72
N GLY A 176 -5.75 15.52 17.11
CA GLY A 176 -6.49 14.49 17.86
C GLY A 176 -7.32 13.56 16.99
N TYR A 177 -6.92 13.36 15.73
CA TYR A 177 -7.63 12.51 14.77
C TYR A 177 -6.68 11.61 13.99
N THR A 178 -7.23 10.56 13.35
CA THR A 178 -6.54 9.71 12.38
C THR A 178 -7.52 9.18 11.33
N LEU A 179 -7.02 8.66 10.20
CA LEU A 179 -7.85 7.87 9.28
C LEU A 179 -8.32 6.60 9.99
N ALA A 180 -9.54 6.16 9.70
CA ALA A 180 -10.05 4.89 10.22
C ALA A 180 -9.21 3.70 9.71
N VAL A 181 -8.81 3.71 8.43
CA VAL A 181 -7.83 2.76 7.87
C VAL A 181 -6.58 3.57 7.46
N CYS A 182 -5.55 3.52 8.30
CA CYS A 182 -4.28 4.25 8.11
C CYS A 182 -3.16 3.24 7.88
N LEU A 183 -2.69 3.10 6.64
CA LEU A 183 -1.63 2.16 6.30
C LEU A 183 -0.31 2.49 7.01
N GLU A 184 0.48 1.46 7.29
CA GLU A 184 1.77 1.56 7.98
C GLU A 184 2.91 2.05 7.09
N VAL A 185 2.68 2.16 5.76
CA VAL A 185 3.66 2.67 4.79
C VAL A 185 3.35 4.11 4.44
N GLY A 186 4.13 5.04 4.99
CA GLY A 186 3.88 6.47 4.87
C GLY A 186 3.90 7.04 3.45
N ASP A 187 4.55 6.36 2.50
CA ASP A 187 4.63 6.78 1.10
C ASP A 187 3.44 6.34 0.23
N ALA A 188 2.50 5.56 0.79
CA ALA A 188 1.25 5.23 0.12
C ALA A 188 0.44 6.50 -0.15
N THR A 189 -0.14 6.62 -1.35
CA THR A 189 -1.00 7.75 -1.69
C THR A 189 -2.47 7.40 -1.51
N LEU A 190 -3.28 8.38 -1.08
CA LEU A 190 -4.70 8.17 -0.86
C LEU A 190 -5.42 7.65 -2.12
N GLY A 191 -5.09 8.17 -3.30
CA GLY A 191 -5.66 7.71 -4.57
C GLY A 191 -5.20 6.30 -4.95
N GLY A 192 -3.95 5.94 -4.63
CA GLY A 192 -3.46 4.56 -4.80
C GLY A 192 -4.25 3.58 -3.95
N LEU A 193 -4.52 3.94 -2.69
CA LEU A 193 -5.33 3.15 -1.77
C LEU A 193 -6.82 3.13 -2.14
N ALA A 194 -7.34 4.25 -2.67
CA ALA A 194 -8.74 4.36 -3.07
C ALA A 194 -9.10 3.39 -4.21
N PHE A 195 -8.17 3.18 -5.15
CA PHE A 195 -8.37 2.31 -6.32
C PHE A 195 -7.69 0.95 -6.21
N GLY A 196 -6.63 0.83 -5.39
CA GLY A 196 -5.91 -0.43 -5.17
C GLY A 196 -6.32 -1.18 -3.92
N VAL A 197 -7.03 -0.47 -3.03
CA VAL A 197 -7.45 -0.94 -1.71
C VAL A 197 -6.27 -1.27 -0.79
N GLY A 198 -6.56 -1.46 0.48
CA GLY A 198 -5.63 -1.82 1.54
C GLY A 198 -6.37 -2.02 2.85
N MET A 199 -5.65 -2.46 3.85
CA MET A 199 -6.17 -2.69 5.19
C MET A 199 -5.10 -2.46 6.25
N THR A 200 -5.51 -2.45 7.51
CA THR A 200 -4.62 -2.23 8.65
C THR A 200 -5.22 -2.85 9.92
N THR A 201 -4.56 -2.68 11.02
CA THR A 201 -4.97 -3.19 12.34
C THR A 201 -6.33 -2.68 12.86
N TYR A 202 -6.92 -1.66 12.25
CA TYR A 202 -8.27 -1.17 12.57
C TYR A 202 -9.37 -1.79 11.67
N SER A 203 -8.98 -2.55 10.66
CA SER A 203 -9.90 -3.10 9.65
C SER A 203 -10.89 -4.14 10.20
N HIS A 204 -10.60 -4.76 11.34
CA HIS A 204 -11.56 -5.63 12.05
C HIS A 204 -12.77 -4.85 12.60
N LYS A 205 -12.70 -3.52 12.69
CA LYS A 205 -13.81 -2.64 13.12
C LYS A 205 -14.57 -2.02 11.97
N VAL A 206 -13.88 -1.65 10.89
CA VAL A 206 -14.47 -0.85 9.81
C VAL A 206 -14.43 -1.52 8.43
N GLY A 207 -13.62 -2.56 8.23
CA GLY A 207 -13.42 -3.19 6.94
C GLY A 207 -12.19 -2.68 6.19
N LEU A 208 -12.17 -2.88 4.88
CA LEU A 208 -11.10 -2.44 4.00
C LEU A 208 -11.12 -0.92 3.80
N TYR A 209 -10.07 -0.36 3.23
CA TYR A 209 -9.93 1.09 2.99
C TYR A 209 -11.13 1.69 2.25
N GLN A 210 -11.71 0.96 1.30
CA GLN A 210 -12.88 1.37 0.54
C GLN A 210 -14.10 1.70 1.41
N GLU A 211 -14.25 1.04 2.54
CA GLU A 211 -15.39 1.25 3.46
C GLU A 211 -15.30 2.60 4.20
N THR A 212 -14.15 3.26 4.13
CA THR A 212 -13.92 4.58 4.75
C THR A 212 -14.12 5.74 3.79
N ILE A 213 -14.37 5.48 2.51
CA ILE A 213 -14.55 6.51 1.49
C ILE A 213 -16.05 6.78 1.32
N SER A 214 -16.45 8.04 1.48
CA SER A 214 -17.83 8.48 1.31
C SER A 214 -18.10 9.07 -0.08
N GLU A 215 -17.07 9.58 -0.76
CA GLU A 215 -17.22 10.25 -2.04
C GLU A 215 -15.91 10.20 -2.84
N TYR A 216 -16.04 10.01 -4.14
CA TYR A 216 -14.97 10.21 -5.11
C TYR A 216 -15.37 11.31 -6.09
N GLU A 217 -14.41 12.08 -6.56
CA GLU A 217 -14.55 12.94 -7.74
C GLU A 217 -13.62 12.42 -8.82
N VAL A 218 -14.18 12.12 -9.99
CA VAL A 218 -13.44 11.49 -11.10
C VAL A 218 -13.67 12.21 -12.41
N VAL A 219 -12.63 12.23 -13.26
CA VAL A 219 -12.75 12.61 -14.66
C VAL A 219 -12.98 11.34 -15.48
N THR A 220 -14.14 11.27 -16.15
CA THR A 220 -14.54 10.13 -17.00
C THR A 220 -13.79 10.11 -18.34
N ALA A 221 -13.97 9.03 -19.10
CA ALA A 221 -13.41 8.89 -20.44
C ALA A 221 -13.87 9.99 -21.43
N ASN A 222 -15.05 10.59 -21.18
CA ASN A 222 -15.61 11.69 -21.98
C ASN A 222 -15.12 13.08 -21.53
N GLY A 223 -14.27 13.16 -20.53
CA GLY A 223 -13.82 14.42 -19.95
C GLY A 223 -14.91 15.13 -19.14
N GLU A 224 -15.81 14.40 -18.52
CA GLU A 224 -16.77 14.93 -17.54
C GLU A 224 -16.20 14.76 -16.14
N VAL A 225 -16.36 15.78 -15.31
CA VAL A 225 -16.03 15.72 -13.88
C VAL A 225 -17.30 15.34 -13.14
N ILE A 226 -17.31 14.19 -12.48
CA ILE A 226 -18.48 13.68 -11.78
C ILE A 226 -18.18 13.37 -10.32
N THR A 227 -19.15 13.66 -9.46
CA THR A 227 -19.16 13.25 -8.04
C THR A 227 -19.82 11.90 -7.91
N VAL A 228 -19.12 10.94 -7.34
CA VAL A 228 -19.51 9.53 -7.25
C VAL A 228 -19.71 9.14 -5.79
N ARG A 229 -20.95 8.76 -5.44
CA ARG A 229 -21.36 8.33 -4.09
C ARG A 229 -22.23 7.10 -4.14
N ALA A 230 -22.33 6.42 -3.00
CA ALA A 230 -23.21 5.24 -2.86
C ALA A 230 -24.69 5.56 -3.06
N ASP A 231 -25.11 6.80 -2.77
CA ASP A 231 -26.51 7.26 -2.73
C ASP A 231 -26.93 8.10 -3.94
N ASN A 232 -26.11 8.19 -5.00
CA ASN A 232 -26.47 8.95 -6.19
C ASN A 232 -26.56 8.08 -7.46
N SER A 233 -26.84 8.73 -8.62
CA SER A 233 -26.95 8.05 -9.92
C SER A 233 -25.68 7.30 -10.37
N HIS A 234 -24.54 7.55 -9.72
CA HIS A 234 -23.24 6.92 -10.00
C HIS A 234 -22.90 5.80 -9.00
N SER A 235 -23.89 5.28 -8.27
CA SER A 235 -23.69 4.25 -7.24
C SER A 235 -22.97 3.00 -7.76
N ASP A 236 -23.27 2.54 -8.98
CA ASP A 236 -22.58 1.40 -9.58
C ASP A 236 -21.08 1.67 -9.77
N LEU A 237 -20.73 2.87 -10.22
CA LEU A 237 -19.34 3.29 -10.33
C LEU A 237 -18.69 3.38 -8.93
N PHE A 238 -19.39 3.89 -7.91
CA PHE A 238 -18.90 3.99 -6.54
C PHE A 238 -18.36 2.65 -6.03
N TYR A 239 -19.12 1.59 -6.19
CA TYR A 239 -18.75 0.25 -5.75
C TYR A 239 -17.72 -0.45 -6.66
N CYS A 240 -17.49 0.07 -7.88
CA CYS A 240 -16.48 -0.47 -8.80
C CYS A 240 -15.14 0.24 -8.76
N LEU A 241 -15.06 1.47 -8.24
CA LEU A 241 -13.80 2.23 -8.17
C LEU A 241 -12.74 1.55 -7.30
N PRO A 242 -13.06 1.01 -6.09
CA PRO A 242 -12.14 0.13 -5.38
C PRO A 242 -11.75 -1.08 -6.24
N TRP A 243 -10.51 -1.53 -6.13
CA TRP A 243 -9.94 -2.63 -6.93
C TRP A 243 -9.83 -2.36 -8.44
N SER A 244 -10.16 -1.15 -8.92
CA SER A 244 -10.13 -0.81 -10.36
C SER A 244 -8.75 -0.43 -10.88
N HIS A 245 -7.80 -0.10 -10.02
CA HIS A 245 -6.45 0.34 -10.40
C HIS A 245 -6.42 1.47 -11.45
N GLY A 246 -7.46 2.34 -11.46
CA GLY A 246 -7.55 3.48 -12.38
C GLY A 246 -7.96 3.11 -13.80
N THR A 247 -8.73 2.03 -13.97
CA THR A 247 -9.24 1.58 -15.28
C THR A 247 -10.67 2.04 -15.56
N LEU A 248 -11.27 2.83 -14.66
CA LEU A 248 -12.65 3.35 -14.76
C LEU A 248 -12.73 4.88 -14.81
N GLY A 249 -11.61 5.58 -14.64
CA GLY A 249 -11.56 7.03 -14.63
C GLY A 249 -10.30 7.56 -13.93
N LEU A 250 -10.10 8.88 -13.97
CA LEU A 250 -8.99 9.56 -13.32
C LEU A 250 -9.50 10.22 -12.03
N LEU A 251 -9.00 9.77 -10.88
CA LEU A 251 -9.37 10.32 -9.58
C LEU A 251 -8.77 11.72 -9.42
N VAL A 252 -9.59 12.68 -8.99
CA VAL A 252 -9.16 14.06 -8.76
C VAL A 252 -9.35 14.52 -7.33
N SER A 253 -10.34 14.02 -6.61
CA SER A 253 -10.45 14.17 -5.16
C SER A 253 -11.23 13.03 -4.51
N LEU A 254 -11.13 12.89 -3.18
CA LEU A 254 -11.87 11.91 -2.41
C LEU A 254 -12.17 12.43 -0.99
N LYS A 255 -13.26 11.95 -0.41
CA LYS A 255 -13.64 12.21 0.98
C LYS A 255 -13.53 10.94 1.80
N LEU A 256 -12.77 11.03 2.87
CA LEU A 256 -12.41 9.92 3.76
C LEU A 256 -12.95 10.13 5.17
N GLN A 257 -13.44 9.07 5.77
CA GLN A 257 -13.83 9.06 7.18
C GLN A 257 -12.59 9.14 8.08
N VAL A 258 -12.67 10.01 9.08
CA VAL A 258 -11.68 10.22 10.13
C VAL A 258 -12.27 9.76 11.46
N VAL A 259 -11.44 9.29 12.35
CA VAL A 259 -11.85 8.89 13.69
C VAL A 259 -11.12 9.73 14.74
N PRO A 260 -11.78 10.05 15.88
CA PRO A 260 -11.11 10.64 17.03
C PRO A 260 -10.00 9.73 17.52
N ALA A 261 -8.87 10.31 17.87
CA ALA A 261 -7.69 9.59 18.33
C ALA A 261 -7.11 10.22 19.58
N LYS A 262 -6.31 9.47 20.34
CA LYS A 262 -5.56 9.93 21.48
C LYS A 262 -4.06 9.94 21.17
N LYS A 263 -3.28 10.60 22.02
CA LYS A 263 -1.83 10.80 21.79
C LYS A 263 -1.00 9.51 21.76
N TYR A 264 -1.50 8.46 22.42
CA TYR A 264 -0.81 7.19 22.55
C TYR A 264 -1.70 6.03 22.17
N VAL A 265 -1.08 4.90 21.85
CA VAL A 265 -1.70 3.58 21.83
C VAL A 265 -1.13 2.78 23.00
N HIS A 266 -2.01 2.27 23.87
CA HIS A 266 -1.67 1.27 24.85
C HIS A 266 -1.67 -0.08 24.14
N LEU A 267 -0.49 -0.64 23.94
CA LEU A 267 -0.26 -1.86 23.19
C LEU A 267 0.04 -3.01 24.16
N LYS A 268 -0.74 -4.08 24.04
CA LYS A 268 -0.59 -5.33 24.79
C LYS A 268 -0.12 -6.42 23.86
N TYR A 269 0.95 -7.09 24.23
CA TYR A 269 1.53 -8.23 23.51
C TYR A 269 1.17 -9.50 24.26
N ILE A 270 0.50 -10.42 23.60
CA ILE A 270 0.07 -11.70 24.14
C ILE A 270 0.76 -12.79 23.34
N THR A 271 1.63 -13.55 23.99
CA THR A 271 2.35 -14.65 23.36
C THR A 271 1.46 -15.89 23.28
N ALA A 272 1.50 -16.57 22.15
CA ALA A 272 0.83 -17.86 21.92
C ALA A 272 1.86 -18.93 21.57
N ASN A 273 1.68 -20.13 22.11
CA ASN A 273 2.62 -21.24 21.99
C ASN A 273 2.05 -22.44 21.24
N SER A 274 0.90 -22.28 20.58
CA SER A 274 0.34 -23.27 19.66
C SER A 274 -0.50 -22.60 18.59
N GLN A 275 -0.64 -23.29 17.46
CA GLN A 275 -1.46 -22.85 16.33
C GLN A 275 -2.94 -22.68 16.73
N ASP A 276 -3.49 -23.64 17.47
CA ASP A 276 -4.87 -23.57 17.93
C ASP A 276 -5.11 -22.39 18.90
N GLU A 277 -4.10 -22.03 19.70
CA GLU A 277 -4.20 -20.92 20.65
C GLU A 277 -4.30 -19.57 19.90
N TYR A 278 -3.37 -19.27 18.98
CA TYR A 278 -3.44 -17.98 18.29
C TYR A 278 -4.63 -17.89 17.32
N CYS A 279 -5.05 -18.98 16.69
CA CYS A 279 -6.27 -19.00 15.88
C CYS A 279 -7.52 -18.66 16.72
N LYS A 280 -7.67 -19.26 17.90
CA LYS A 280 -8.76 -18.93 18.83
C LYS A 280 -8.69 -17.48 19.31
N MET A 281 -7.48 -16.97 19.61
CA MET A 281 -7.28 -15.57 20.01
C MET A 281 -7.70 -14.61 18.90
N MET A 282 -7.29 -14.87 17.64
CA MET A 282 -7.64 -14.02 16.49
C MET A 282 -9.16 -14.01 16.26
N MET A 283 -9.83 -15.15 16.29
CA MET A 283 -11.29 -15.23 16.20
C MET A 283 -11.98 -14.44 17.31
N LYS A 284 -11.52 -14.58 18.55
CA LYS A 284 -12.08 -13.89 19.71
C LYS A 284 -11.87 -12.38 19.62
N TYR A 285 -10.62 -11.94 19.47
CA TYR A 285 -10.28 -10.52 19.58
C TYR A 285 -10.70 -9.69 18.37
N SER A 286 -10.99 -10.32 17.23
CA SER A 286 -11.55 -9.64 16.06
C SER A 286 -13.05 -9.35 16.16
N GLY A 287 -13.78 -9.98 17.11
CA GLY A 287 -15.25 -9.91 17.17
C GLY A 287 -15.94 -10.74 16.08
N ALA A 288 -15.26 -11.78 15.57
CA ALA A 288 -15.82 -12.64 14.53
C ALA A 288 -17.03 -13.46 14.99
N ASN A 289 -17.05 -13.83 16.28
CA ASN A 289 -18.07 -14.72 16.85
C ASN A 289 -19.32 -13.97 17.30
N ASP A 290 -19.19 -12.71 17.73
CA ASP A 290 -20.29 -11.93 18.30
C ASP A 290 -20.06 -10.43 18.07
N LYS A 291 -21.07 -9.74 17.53
CA LYS A 291 -21.06 -8.29 17.33
C LYS A 291 -20.98 -7.48 18.63
N GLU A 292 -21.48 -8.02 19.74
CA GLU A 292 -21.47 -7.38 21.05
C GLU A 292 -20.12 -7.52 21.77
N GLU A 293 -19.18 -8.29 21.23
CA GLU A 293 -17.85 -8.45 21.80
C GLU A 293 -17.08 -7.13 21.76
N LYS A 294 -16.61 -6.69 22.93
CA LYS A 294 -15.80 -5.47 23.05
C LYS A 294 -14.39 -5.74 22.50
N VAL A 295 -14.12 -5.24 21.31
CA VAL A 295 -12.82 -5.37 20.63
C VAL A 295 -11.90 -4.20 20.92
N ALA A 296 -10.59 -4.42 20.86
CA ALA A 296 -9.57 -3.37 20.91
C ALA A 296 -9.67 -2.45 19.68
N ASP A 297 -9.06 -1.25 19.74
CA ASP A 297 -9.04 -0.37 18.58
C ASP A 297 -8.16 -0.94 17.45
N PHE A 298 -7.08 -1.61 17.80
CA PHE A 298 -6.13 -2.19 16.88
C PHE A 298 -5.87 -3.65 17.20
N LEU A 299 -5.82 -4.49 16.16
CA LEU A 299 -5.55 -5.93 16.30
C LEU A 299 -4.57 -6.37 15.22
N GLU A 300 -3.47 -6.99 15.65
CA GLU A 300 -2.43 -7.52 14.77
C GLU A 300 -1.95 -8.87 15.31
N GLY A 301 -1.71 -9.83 14.42
CA GLY A 301 -0.99 -11.06 14.71
C GLY A 301 0.32 -11.11 13.93
N THR A 302 1.42 -11.45 14.60
CA THR A 302 2.69 -11.80 13.96
C THR A 302 3.05 -13.22 14.34
N ILE A 303 3.09 -14.12 13.35
CA ILE A 303 3.36 -15.55 13.56
C ILE A 303 4.82 -15.80 13.18
N PHE A 304 5.65 -16.17 14.15
CA PHE A 304 7.10 -16.36 13.98
C PHE A 304 7.50 -17.79 13.66
N SER A 305 6.63 -18.74 13.93
CA SER A 305 6.74 -20.15 13.50
C SER A 305 5.35 -20.79 13.56
N LYS A 306 5.21 -22.02 13.07
CA LYS A 306 3.92 -22.71 13.08
C LYS A 306 3.21 -22.68 14.44
N ASP A 307 3.96 -22.77 15.54
CA ASP A 307 3.41 -22.86 16.90
C ASP A 307 3.64 -21.61 17.76
N LYS A 308 4.29 -20.56 17.21
CA LYS A 308 4.64 -19.38 18.00
C LYS A 308 4.17 -18.10 17.33
N ALA A 309 3.36 -17.35 18.05
CA ALA A 309 2.84 -16.06 17.58
C ALA A 309 2.81 -15.02 18.72
N VAL A 310 2.71 -13.75 18.34
CA VAL A 310 2.35 -12.65 19.23
C VAL A 310 1.09 -11.99 18.69
N ILE A 311 0.07 -11.93 19.52
CA ILE A 311 -1.15 -11.17 19.24
C ILE A 311 -1.05 -9.83 19.94
N MET A 312 -1.21 -8.76 19.19
CA MET A 312 -1.09 -7.38 19.67
C MET A 312 -2.46 -6.71 19.68
N LEU A 313 -2.84 -6.23 20.88
CA LEU A 313 -4.09 -5.51 21.12
C LEU A 313 -3.76 -4.06 21.46
N GLY A 314 -4.16 -3.12 20.61
CA GLY A 314 -3.94 -1.70 20.82
C GLY A 314 -5.24 -0.97 21.17
N SER A 315 -5.16 -0.01 22.10
CA SER A 315 -6.28 0.88 22.42
C SER A 315 -5.79 2.32 22.54
N PHE A 316 -6.57 3.28 22.03
CA PHE A 316 -6.26 4.68 22.19
C PHE A 316 -6.13 5.08 23.67
N ALA A 317 -5.07 5.78 24.04
CA ALA A 317 -4.77 6.12 25.44
C ALA A 317 -4.31 7.58 25.59
N GLU A 318 -4.75 8.19 26.71
CA GLU A 318 -4.28 9.50 27.18
C GLU A 318 -3.54 9.37 28.49
N LYS A 319 -2.52 10.21 28.69
CA LYS A 319 -1.66 10.10 29.88
C LYS A 319 -2.42 10.25 31.20
N LYS A 320 -3.51 11.01 31.19
CA LYS A 320 -4.33 11.29 32.38
C LYS A 320 -5.30 10.15 32.76
N GLU A 321 -5.56 9.21 31.89
CA GLU A 321 -6.59 8.19 32.07
C GLU A 321 -6.05 6.89 32.71
N LYS A 322 -4.72 6.79 32.92
CA LYS A 322 -4.10 5.58 33.43
C LYS A 322 -3.63 5.78 34.87
N PRO A 323 -4.21 5.07 35.83
CA PRO A 323 -3.75 5.09 37.22
C PRO A 323 -2.47 4.28 37.46
N ASP A 324 -2.10 3.38 36.53
CA ASP A 324 -0.94 2.50 36.70
C ASP A 324 0.35 3.20 36.23
N VAL A 325 1.10 3.70 37.21
CA VAL A 325 2.40 4.38 37.01
C VAL A 325 3.41 3.49 36.27
N LYS A 326 3.33 2.18 36.41
CA LYS A 326 4.26 1.23 35.78
C LYS A 326 4.12 1.20 34.28
N VAL A 327 2.89 1.32 33.75
CA VAL A 327 2.65 1.40 32.29
C VAL A 327 3.14 2.72 31.72
N TRP A 328 2.95 3.83 32.44
CA TRP A 328 3.38 5.16 31.97
C TRP A 328 4.89 5.39 31.99
N SER A 329 5.63 4.61 32.75
CA SER A 329 7.10 4.61 32.71
C SER A 329 7.66 3.87 31.48
N GLN A 330 6.80 3.16 30.73
CA GLN A 330 7.15 2.33 29.58
C GLN A 330 6.74 2.97 28.23
N VAL A 331 6.83 4.30 28.10
CA VAL A 331 6.62 4.92 26.80
C VAL A 331 7.75 4.53 25.84
N ASN A 332 7.40 3.84 24.77
CA ASN A 332 8.32 3.36 23.76
C ASN A 332 7.99 3.99 22.39
N ASP A 333 8.82 4.93 21.95
CA ASP A 333 8.77 5.41 20.58
C ASP A 333 9.52 4.43 19.67
N VAL A 334 8.77 3.52 19.06
CA VAL A 334 9.29 2.43 18.22
C VAL A 334 9.88 2.93 16.89
N CYS A 335 9.56 4.16 16.47
CA CYS A 335 10.07 4.75 15.23
C CYS A 335 11.41 5.47 15.39
N LEU A 336 11.92 5.65 16.61
CA LEU A 336 13.24 6.26 16.81
C LEU A 336 14.33 5.45 16.09
N TRP A 337 15.17 6.14 15.36
CA TRP A 337 16.15 5.59 14.42
C TRP A 337 17.10 4.56 15.03
N TYR A 338 17.46 4.67 16.30
CA TYR A 338 18.35 3.74 17.01
C TYR A 338 17.62 2.54 17.62
N LYS A 339 16.29 2.53 17.68
CA LYS A 339 15.48 1.42 18.21
C LYS A 339 15.51 0.22 17.23
N PRO A 340 15.30 -1.01 17.72
CA PRO A 340 15.10 -2.17 16.86
C PRO A 340 13.98 -1.93 15.84
N TRP A 341 13.99 -2.62 14.73
CA TRP A 341 12.83 -2.70 13.85
C TRP A 341 11.64 -3.27 14.63
N PHE A 342 10.43 -2.82 14.34
CA PHE A 342 9.28 -3.17 15.16
C PHE A 342 9.06 -4.67 15.28
N TYR A 343 9.10 -5.43 14.16
CA TYR A 343 8.94 -6.89 14.23
C TYR A 343 10.05 -7.58 15.05
N LYS A 344 11.28 -7.05 15.09
CA LYS A 344 12.37 -7.56 15.97
C LYS A 344 12.12 -7.23 17.44
N HIS A 345 11.47 -6.11 17.73
CA HIS A 345 11.00 -5.81 19.08
C HIS A 345 9.93 -6.83 19.50
N VAL A 346 8.95 -7.12 18.62
CA VAL A 346 7.92 -8.14 18.88
C VAL A 346 8.55 -9.54 19.07
N GLU A 347 9.51 -9.92 18.23
CA GLU A 347 10.26 -11.18 18.35
C GLU A 347 10.98 -11.29 19.69
N SER A 348 11.56 -10.19 20.19
CA SER A 348 12.23 -10.17 21.49
C SER A 348 11.26 -10.41 22.66
N ILE A 349 10.02 -9.93 22.56
CA ILE A 349 8.96 -10.16 23.54
C ILE A 349 8.55 -11.65 23.54
N LEU A 350 8.37 -12.23 22.35
CA LEU A 350 8.09 -13.66 22.21
C LEU A 350 9.18 -14.51 22.87
N ASN A 351 10.46 -14.18 22.62
CA ASN A 351 11.61 -14.89 23.15
C ASN A 351 11.74 -14.76 24.68
N ALA A 352 11.26 -13.65 25.24
CA ALA A 352 11.17 -13.48 26.70
C ALA A 352 10.09 -14.36 27.34
N GLY A 353 9.16 -14.90 26.55
CA GLY A 353 8.13 -15.85 27.00
C GLY A 353 7.09 -15.28 27.97
N SER A 354 6.93 -13.96 27.99
CA SER A 354 5.98 -13.27 28.87
C SER A 354 5.19 -12.21 28.13
N ASN A 355 3.93 -12.03 28.54
CA ASN A 355 3.12 -10.92 28.05
C ASN A 355 3.77 -9.58 28.42
N HIS A 356 3.65 -8.61 27.53
CA HIS A 356 4.22 -7.28 27.69
C HIS A 356 3.17 -6.21 27.38
N GLU A 357 3.30 -5.04 28.02
CA GLU A 357 2.46 -3.88 27.73
C GLU A 357 3.33 -2.61 27.68
N GLU A 358 3.04 -1.75 26.73
CA GLU A 358 3.73 -0.46 26.61
C GLU A 358 2.82 0.62 26.01
N LEU A 359 3.26 1.87 26.09
CA LEU A 359 2.62 3.01 25.44
C LEU A 359 3.47 3.46 24.26
N VAL A 360 2.87 3.46 23.08
CA VAL A 360 3.51 3.90 21.85
C VAL A 360 2.88 5.23 21.42
N PRO A 361 3.65 6.29 21.11
CA PRO A 361 3.10 7.49 20.51
C PRO A 361 2.29 7.14 19.26
N LEU A 362 1.12 7.77 19.08
CA LEU A 362 0.19 7.39 18.01
C LEU A 362 0.84 7.44 16.61
N GLU A 363 1.56 8.52 16.31
CA GLU A 363 2.25 8.66 15.01
C GLU A 363 3.23 7.50 14.77
N SER A 364 4.01 7.14 15.80
CA SER A 364 4.97 6.03 15.74
C SER A 364 4.27 4.68 15.61
N TYR A 365 3.13 4.50 16.27
CA TYR A 365 2.32 3.28 16.13
C TYR A 365 1.78 3.13 14.70
N LEU A 366 1.20 4.19 14.13
CA LEU A 366 0.63 4.16 12.79
C LEU A 366 1.68 3.85 11.72
N LEU A 367 2.94 4.27 11.91
CA LEU A 367 4.04 4.08 10.95
C LEU A 367 5.09 3.05 11.43
N ARG A 368 4.77 2.18 12.40
CA ARG A 368 5.72 1.27 13.06
C ARG A 368 6.44 0.30 12.12
N HIS A 369 5.78 -0.14 11.05
CA HIS A 369 6.36 -1.04 10.05
C HIS A 369 7.12 -0.30 8.93
N ASN A 370 7.02 1.03 8.85
CA ASN A 370 7.60 1.81 7.74
C ASN A 370 9.13 1.67 7.68
N ARG A 371 9.84 1.60 8.83
CA ARG A 371 11.33 1.55 8.89
C ARG A 371 11.94 0.31 8.26
N ALA A 372 11.28 -0.82 8.37
CA ALA A 372 11.74 -2.11 7.82
C ALA A 372 10.92 -2.55 6.60
N ILE A 373 9.91 -1.76 6.21
CA ILE A 373 8.89 -2.13 5.22
C ILE A 373 8.36 -3.52 5.61
N PHE A 374 7.73 -3.59 6.80
CA PHE A 374 7.48 -4.83 7.55
C PHE A 374 8.81 -5.54 7.92
N TRP A 375 9.26 -6.53 7.16
CA TRP A 375 10.57 -7.19 7.28
C TRP A 375 11.27 -7.38 5.92
N VAL A 376 10.70 -6.82 4.85
CA VAL A 376 11.25 -6.92 3.49
C VAL A 376 12.69 -6.38 3.43
N LEU A 377 12.99 -5.32 4.17
CA LEU A 377 14.31 -4.69 4.18
C LEU A 377 15.41 -5.63 4.72
N GLU A 378 15.09 -6.60 5.58
CA GLU A 378 16.06 -7.58 6.08
C GLU A 378 16.68 -8.42 4.96
N SER A 379 15.88 -8.79 3.94
CA SER A 379 16.40 -9.51 2.78
C SER A 379 17.36 -8.68 1.92
N MET A 380 17.28 -7.37 2.01
CA MET A 380 18.10 -6.43 1.23
C MET A 380 19.31 -5.91 2.02
N ILE A 381 19.14 -5.66 3.32
CA ILE A 381 20.17 -5.21 4.26
C ILE A 381 20.12 -6.11 5.51
N PRO A 382 20.70 -7.32 5.47
CA PRO A 382 20.59 -8.28 6.58
C PRO A 382 21.12 -7.76 7.93
N PHE A 383 22.11 -6.88 7.89
CA PHE A 383 22.70 -6.22 9.06
C PHE A 383 21.96 -4.93 9.48
N GLY A 384 20.88 -4.54 8.80
CA GLY A 384 20.17 -3.26 9.03
C GLY A 384 19.56 -3.11 10.42
N ASN A 385 19.26 -4.21 11.11
CA ASN A 385 18.81 -4.18 12.50
C ASN A 385 19.97 -4.27 13.52
N HIS A 386 21.23 -4.45 13.09
CA HIS A 386 22.37 -4.51 14.02
C HIS A 386 22.53 -3.18 14.78
N PRO A 387 22.78 -3.18 16.11
CA PRO A 387 22.87 -1.95 16.91
C PRO A 387 23.85 -0.91 16.36
N VAL A 388 25.01 -1.34 15.88
CA VAL A 388 26.03 -0.45 15.27
C VAL A 388 25.48 0.21 14.00
N PHE A 389 24.84 -0.56 13.11
CA PHE A 389 24.23 0.00 11.91
C PHE A 389 23.12 1.01 12.26
N ARG A 390 22.26 0.67 13.19
CA ARG A 390 21.18 1.55 13.64
C ARG A 390 21.73 2.86 14.21
N LEU A 391 22.80 2.79 15.01
CA LEU A 391 23.41 3.98 15.62
C LEU A 391 23.99 4.94 14.57
N PHE A 392 24.70 4.42 13.56
CA PHE A 392 25.41 5.26 12.58
C PHE A 392 24.60 5.56 11.31
N PHE A 393 23.70 4.66 10.87
CA PHE A 393 22.99 4.74 9.60
C PHE A 393 21.47 4.63 9.74
N GLY A 394 20.94 4.27 10.90
CA GLY A 394 19.50 4.07 11.12
C GLY A 394 18.66 5.31 10.82
N TRP A 395 19.22 6.49 10.99
CA TRP A 395 18.55 7.77 10.68
C TRP A 395 18.33 8.01 9.18
N LEU A 396 19.02 7.28 8.30
CA LEU A 396 18.78 7.27 6.86
C LEU A 396 17.60 6.37 6.45
N CYS A 397 17.21 5.45 7.34
CA CYS A 397 16.11 4.51 7.09
C CYS A 397 14.74 5.14 7.37
N PRO A 398 13.69 4.75 6.63
CA PRO A 398 13.67 3.72 5.60
C PRO A 398 14.15 4.21 4.23
N PRO A 399 14.62 3.32 3.35
CA PRO A 399 14.74 3.68 1.94
C PRO A 399 13.34 3.88 1.38
N LYS A 400 13.15 4.90 0.54
CA LYS A 400 11.87 5.06 -0.15
C LYS A 400 11.64 3.89 -1.12
N PRO A 401 10.46 3.24 -1.07
CA PRO A 401 10.11 2.19 -2.01
C PRO A 401 10.31 2.60 -3.47
N ALA A 402 10.08 3.88 -3.77
CA ALA A 402 10.33 4.47 -5.09
C ALA A 402 11.77 4.26 -5.59
N PHE A 403 12.78 4.49 -4.75
CA PHE A 403 14.18 4.29 -5.14
C PHE A 403 14.56 2.82 -5.19
N LEU A 404 13.97 1.97 -4.33
CA LEU A 404 14.14 0.52 -4.45
C LEU A 404 13.63 0.02 -5.79
N LYS A 405 12.45 0.48 -6.21
CA LYS A 405 11.85 0.12 -7.50
C LYS A 405 12.61 0.72 -8.69
N PHE A 406 13.10 1.96 -8.57
CA PHE A 406 13.93 2.61 -9.59
C PHE A 406 15.21 1.82 -9.89
N THR A 407 15.81 1.19 -8.87
CA THR A 407 17.02 0.35 -9.02
C THR A 407 16.73 -1.10 -9.44
N THR A 408 15.47 -1.46 -9.73
CA THR A 408 15.11 -2.81 -10.16
C THR A 408 15.34 -2.96 -11.65
N THR A 409 16.44 -3.62 -12.02
CA THR A 409 16.75 -4.01 -13.41
C THR A 409 15.89 -5.20 -13.85
N PRO A 410 15.77 -5.50 -15.17
CA PRO A 410 15.09 -6.72 -15.64
C PRO A 410 15.62 -8.00 -14.97
N LEU A 411 16.93 -8.13 -14.77
CA LEU A 411 17.53 -9.29 -14.11
C LEU A 411 17.13 -9.37 -12.62
N ILE A 412 17.12 -8.24 -11.90
CA ILE A 412 16.62 -8.19 -10.52
C ILE A 412 15.12 -8.56 -10.48
N ARG A 413 14.35 -8.15 -11.49
CA ARG A 413 12.94 -8.48 -11.61
C ARG A 413 12.71 -9.98 -11.79
N GLU A 414 13.44 -10.62 -12.71
CA GLU A 414 13.43 -12.08 -12.87
C GLU A 414 13.86 -12.80 -11.59
N TRP A 415 14.93 -12.32 -10.96
CA TRP A 415 15.42 -12.86 -9.70
C TRP A 415 14.38 -12.75 -8.58
N THR A 416 13.61 -11.66 -8.54
CA THR A 416 12.51 -11.48 -7.58
C THR A 416 11.45 -12.57 -7.77
N PHE A 417 11.00 -12.82 -9.00
CA PHE A 417 10.05 -13.90 -9.29
C PHE A 417 10.60 -15.29 -8.97
N ALA A 418 11.90 -15.49 -9.20
CA ALA A 418 12.53 -16.79 -9.03
C ALA A 418 12.91 -17.12 -7.57
N LYS A 419 13.08 -16.11 -6.70
CA LYS A 419 13.69 -16.31 -5.39
C LYS A 419 12.97 -15.64 -4.22
N GLN A 420 11.90 -14.90 -4.47
CA GLN A 420 11.18 -14.19 -3.39
C GLN A 420 9.70 -14.41 -3.48
N VAL A 421 9.05 -14.40 -2.33
CA VAL A 421 7.60 -14.32 -2.18
C VAL A 421 7.25 -12.94 -1.63
N PHE A 422 6.28 -12.29 -2.26
CA PHE A 422 5.62 -11.07 -1.79
C PHE A 422 4.14 -11.24 -2.07
N GLN A 423 3.41 -11.75 -1.09
CA GLN A 423 1.96 -11.93 -1.20
C GLN A 423 1.25 -11.33 -0.01
N ASP A 424 0.17 -10.63 -0.33
CA ASP A 424 -0.87 -10.23 0.59
C ASP A 424 -2.18 -10.79 0.08
N ILE A 425 -2.84 -11.61 0.88
CA ILE A 425 -4.06 -12.30 0.51
C ILE A 425 -5.12 -12.17 1.60
N VAL A 426 -6.34 -11.86 1.19
CA VAL A 426 -7.49 -11.70 2.07
C VAL A 426 -8.26 -13.01 2.11
N LEU A 427 -8.27 -13.67 3.24
CA LEU A 427 -8.80 -15.01 3.43
C LEU A 427 -9.85 -15.01 4.56
N PRO A 428 -10.87 -15.90 4.53
CA PRO A 428 -11.78 -16.06 5.65
C PRO A 428 -11.04 -16.42 6.93
N LEU A 429 -11.27 -15.69 8.02
CA LEU A 429 -10.52 -15.84 9.28
C LEU A 429 -10.71 -17.22 9.93
N ASP A 430 -11.86 -17.86 9.69
CA ASP A 430 -12.15 -19.22 10.17
C ASP A 430 -11.23 -20.30 9.57
N THR A 431 -10.54 -19.99 8.48
CA THR A 431 -9.55 -20.88 7.82
C THR A 431 -8.09 -20.54 8.19
N LEU A 432 -7.84 -19.74 9.24
CA LEU A 432 -6.48 -19.27 9.58
C LEU A 432 -5.49 -20.41 9.79
N LYS A 433 -5.93 -21.52 10.36
CA LYS A 433 -5.09 -22.71 10.56
C LYS A 433 -4.60 -23.28 9.24
N GLU A 434 -5.51 -23.51 8.31
CA GLU A 434 -5.23 -24.02 6.97
C GLU A 434 -4.37 -23.02 6.15
N GLN A 435 -4.59 -21.71 6.33
CA GLN A 435 -3.78 -20.66 5.70
C GLN A 435 -2.31 -20.77 6.11
N VAL A 436 -2.05 -20.91 7.40
CA VAL A 436 -0.69 -21.02 7.96
C VAL A 436 -0.05 -22.35 7.55
N ASP A 437 -0.80 -23.45 7.53
CA ASP A 437 -0.32 -24.75 7.07
C ASP A 437 0.07 -24.71 5.59
N GLU A 438 -0.75 -24.07 4.75
CA GLU A 438 -0.48 -23.93 3.32
C GLU A 438 0.71 -22.99 3.06
N ALA A 439 0.79 -21.83 3.75
CA ALA A 439 1.93 -20.93 3.65
C ALA A 439 3.24 -21.60 4.10
N THR A 440 3.18 -22.45 5.14
CA THR A 440 4.34 -23.25 5.59
C THR A 440 4.75 -24.28 4.54
N ARG A 441 3.79 -24.99 3.96
CA ARG A 441 4.04 -26.00 2.93
C ARG A 441 4.68 -25.37 1.68
N LEU A 442 4.14 -24.23 1.24
CA LEU A 442 4.53 -23.59 -0.01
C LEU A 442 5.78 -22.74 0.11
N PHE A 443 5.97 -22.04 1.23
CA PHE A 443 7.01 -21.03 1.35
C PHE A 443 7.98 -21.25 2.51
N ASP A 444 7.57 -21.93 3.58
CA ASP A 444 8.36 -22.13 4.81
C ASP A 444 9.11 -20.83 5.23
N ARG A 445 8.38 -19.69 5.15
CA ARG A 445 8.92 -18.34 5.42
C ARG A 445 8.20 -17.68 6.58
N TRP A 446 9.00 -17.14 7.51
CA TRP A 446 8.54 -16.47 8.71
C TRP A 446 9.19 -15.08 8.84
N PRO A 447 8.58 -14.14 9.56
CA PRO A 447 7.24 -14.23 10.14
C PRO A 447 6.12 -14.10 9.11
N LEU A 448 4.87 -14.44 9.51
CA LEU A 448 3.65 -14.15 8.76
C LEU A 448 2.89 -13.01 9.44
N LEU A 449 2.31 -12.13 8.64
CA LEU A 449 1.44 -11.04 9.11
C LEU A 449 -0.02 -11.49 9.09
N VAL A 450 -0.79 -11.12 10.12
CA VAL A 450 -2.23 -11.39 10.17
C VAL A 450 -2.97 -10.14 10.65
N TYR A 451 -3.75 -9.52 9.75
CA TYR A 451 -4.65 -8.41 10.07
C TYR A 451 -6.10 -8.82 9.82
N PRO A 452 -6.95 -8.96 10.86
CA PRO A 452 -8.37 -9.22 10.63
C PRO A 452 -9.07 -8.02 9.99
N CYS A 453 -10.02 -8.29 9.09
CA CYS A 453 -10.83 -7.27 8.43
C CYS A 453 -12.25 -7.74 8.17
N ARG A 454 -13.18 -6.80 8.09
CA ARG A 454 -14.56 -7.09 7.68
C ARG A 454 -14.68 -7.03 6.16
N ILE A 455 -15.34 -8.05 5.60
CA ILE A 455 -15.84 -8.04 4.22
C ILE A 455 -17.36 -7.98 4.30
N TYR A 456 -17.93 -6.93 3.71
CA TYR A 456 -19.36 -6.62 3.84
C TYR A 456 -20.18 -7.24 2.72
N ASP A 457 -21.42 -7.61 3.07
CA ASP A 457 -22.53 -7.76 2.14
C ASP A 457 -23.29 -6.42 2.10
N HIS A 458 -23.13 -5.65 1.03
CA HIS A 458 -23.79 -4.37 0.83
C HIS A 458 -25.27 -4.49 0.43
N LYS A 459 -25.84 -5.71 0.51
CA LYS A 459 -27.25 -6.01 0.17
C LYS A 459 -27.63 -5.55 -1.24
N ARG A 460 -26.68 -5.64 -2.14
CA ARG A 460 -26.84 -5.41 -3.58
C ARG A 460 -26.10 -6.51 -4.34
N GLY A 461 -26.55 -6.83 -5.49
CA GLY A 461 -25.86 -7.80 -6.33
C GLY A 461 -25.87 -7.34 -7.78
N PRO A 462 -24.71 -7.38 -8.45
CA PRO A 462 -23.33 -7.55 -7.92
C PRO A 462 -22.87 -6.31 -7.17
N GLN A 463 -21.94 -6.47 -6.21
CA GLN A 463 -21.55 -5.40 -5.30
C GLN A 463 -20.14 -4.80 -5.54
N GLY A 464 -19.57 -4.99 -6.71
CA GLY A 464 -18.20 -4.59 -7.06
C GLY A 464 -17.41 -5.80 -7.49
N GLN A 465 -16.08 -5.74 -7.36
CA GLN A 465 -15.18 -6.85 -7.71
C GLN A 465 -15.12 -7.94 -6.63
N LEU A 466 -15.44 -7.62 -5.37
CA LEU A 466 -15.60 -8.63 -4.33
C LEU A 466 -17.03 -9.18 -4.34
N ARG A 467 -17.17 -10.46 -4.02
CA ARG A 467 -18.48 -11.09 -3.80
C ARG A 467 -18.98 -10.82 -2.38
N ALA A 468 -20.29 -10.84 -2.18
CA ALA A 468 -20.85 -10.91 -0.84
C ALA A 468 -20.32 -12.18 -0.13
N PRO A 469 -19.93 -12.09 1.15
CA PRO A 469 -19.48 -13.27 1.88
C PRO A 469 -20.62 -14.29 2.00
N PRO A 470 -20.31 -15.61 1.98
CA PRO A 470 -21.29 -16.66 2.19
C PRO A 470 -22.05 -16.43 3.51
N SER A 471 -23.38 -16.62 3.50
CA SER A 471 -24.23 -16.40 4.69
C SER A 471 -23.80 -17.22 5.90
N SER A 472 -23.20 -18.40 5.67
CA SER A 472 -22.67 -19.27 6.73
C SER A 472 -21.47 -18.68 7.47
N ARG A 473 -20.76 -17.68 6.89
CA ARG A 473 -19.62 -16.99 7.48
C ARG A 473 -19.95 -15.61 8.03
N VAL A 474 -21.16 -15.10 7.73
CA VAL A 474 -21.58 -13.79 8.23
C VAL A 474 -21.69 -13.84 9.75
N THR A 475 -21.04 -12.91 10.44
CA THR A 475 -21.14 -12.76 11.89
C THR A 475 -22.60 -12.54 12.30
N PRO A 476 -23.14 -13.30 13.25
CA PRO A 476 -24.56 -13.23 13.64
C PRO A 476 -25.02 -11.79 13.95
N GLY A 477 -26.16 -11.40 13.39
CA GLY A 477 -26.75 -10.06 13.59
C GLY A 477 -26.01 -8.92 12.86
N THR A 478 -25.15 -9.22 11.90
CA THR A 478 -24.40 -8.24 11.09
C THR A 478 -24.61 -8.48 9.58
N ASN A 479 -23.94 -7.66 8.77
CA ASN A 479 -23.87 -7.82 7.32
C ASN A 479 -22.41 -8.02 6.84
N PHE A 480 -21.52 -8.50 7.68
CA PHE A 480 -20.13 -8.77 7.32
C PHE A 480 -19.68 -10.15 7.79
N ALA A 481 -18.68 -10.68 7.12
CA ALA A 481 -17.87 -11.80 7.60
C ALA A 481 -16.47 -11.33 7.97
N MET A 482 -15.85 -12.00 8.95
CA MET A 482 -14.48 -11.70 9.33
C MET A 482 -13.52 -12.46 8.42
N PHE A 483 -12.65 -11.70 7.77
CA PHE A 483 -11.52 -12.15 6.98
C PHE A 483 -10.22 -11.72 7.66
N ASN A 484 -9.10 -12.11 7.13
CA ASN A 484 -7.79 -11.58 7.51
C ASN A 484 -6.90 -11.41 6.29
N ASP A 485 -6.01 -10.44 6.34
CA ASP A 485 -4.82 -10.43 5.51
C ASP A 485 -3.84 -11.50 6.02
N LEU A 486 -3.23 -12.23 5.11
CA LEU A 486 -2.06 -13.07 5.36
C LEU A 486 -0.91 -12.53 4.51
N GLY A 487 0.02 -11.82 5.16
CA GLY A 487 1.21 -11.29 4.51
C GLY A 487 2.38 -12.27 4.60
N VAL A 488 2.96 -12.62 3.45
CA VAL A 488 4.13 -13.52 3.33
C VAL A 488 5.22 -12.83 2.52
N TYR A 489 6.37 -12.52 3.15
CA TYR A 489 7.43 -11.75 2.51
C TYR A 489 8.82 -12.35 2.73
N GLY A 490 9.62 -12.45 1.66
CA GLY A 490 11.04 -12.80 1.71
C GLY A 490 11.43 -13.98 0.86
N THR A 491 12.60 -14.56 1.11
CA THR A 491 13.08 -15.75 0.41
C THR A 491 12.40 -17.01 0.98
N PRO A 492 11.80 -17.87 0.16
CA PRO A 492 11.26 -19.15 0.62
C PRO A 492 12.31 -20.01 1.32
N GLY A 493 11.95 -20.65 2.42
CA GLY A 493 12.85 -21.50 3.21
C GLY A 493 13.39 -22.71 2.42
N GLN A 494 12.63 -23.21 1.45
CA GLN A 494 13.10 -24.25 0.54
C GLN A 494 14.33 -23.83 -0.27
N LEU A 495 14.37 -22.57 -0.74
CA LEU A 495 15.53 -22.02 -1.45
C LEU A 495 16.73 -21.79 -0.51
N GLU A 496 16.49 -21.34 0.72
CA GLU A 496 17.53 -21.19 1.74
C GLU A 496 18.17 -22.55 2.09
N LYS A 497 17.36 -23.59 2.12
CA LYS A 497 17.79 -25.00 2.35
C LYS A 497 18.34 -25.68 1.10
N LYS A 498 18.38 -24.99 -0.05
CA LYS A 498 18.82 -25.51 -1.36
C LYS A 498 18.03 -26.75 -1.79
N LEU A 499 16.74 -26.81 -1.50
CA LEU A 499 15.85 -27.88 -1.93
C LEU A 499 15.33 -27.57 -3.34
N PRO A 500 14.99 -28.60 -4.16
CA PRO A 500 14.29 -28.41 -5.43
C PRO A 500 12.98 -27.63 -5.19
N TYR A 501 12.81 -26.51 -5.90
CA TYR A 501 11.67 -25.63 -5.66
C TYR A 501 11.33 -24.81 -6.91
N ASN A 502 10.03 -24.66 -7.19
CA ASN A 502 9.52 -23.76 -8.20
C ASN A 502 8.70 -22.64 -7.53
N PRO A 503 9.29 -21.45 -7.32
CA PRO A 503 8.61 -20.38 -6.60
C PRO A 503 7.36 -19.86 -7.31
N THR A 504 7.34 -19.81 -8.65
CA THR A 504 6.16 -19.33 -9.39
C THR A 504 5.01 -20.32 -9.31
N GLN A 505 5.29 -21.63 -9.28
CA GLN A 505 4.26 -22.63 -9.05
C GLN A 505 3.71 -22.57 -7.62
N ALA A 506 4.57 -22.37 -6.63
CA ALA A 506 4.13 -22.18 -5.24
C ALA A 506 3.21 -20.96 -5.08
N MET A 507 3.52 -19.85 -5.78
CA MET A 507 2.65 -18.67 -5.80
C MET A 507 1.30 -18.98 -6.44
N ARG A 508 1.26 -19.70 -7.56
CA ARG A 508 0.01 -20.16 -8.23
C ARG A 508 -0.81 -21.08 -7.33
N ASP A 509 -0.14 -22.00 -6.63
CA ASP A 509 -0.81 -22.92 -5.69
C ASP A 509 -1.46 -22.14 -4.54
N MET A 510 -0.78 -21.11 -4.03
CA MET A 510 -1.34 -20.22 -2.99
C MET A 510 -2.54 -19.41 -3.53
N GLU A 511 -2.45 -18.88 -4.75
CA GLU A 511 -3.58 -18.20 -5.39
C GLU A 511 -4.76 -19.16 -5.64
N LYS A 512 -4.47 -20.42 -5.98
CA LYS A 512 -5.51 -21.45 -6.09
C LYS A 512 -6.17 -21.73 -4.75
N PHE A 513 -5.40 -21.95 -3.70
CA PHE A 513 -5.92 -22.11 -2.34
C PHE A 513 -6.80 -20.91 -1.95
N THR A 514 -6.35 -19.68 -2.25
CA THR A 514 -7.10 -18.45 -1.98
C THR A 514 -8.47 -18.47 -2.66
N ARG A 515 -8.55 -18.88 -3.95
CA ARG A 515 -9.83 -19.03 -4.67
C ARG A 515 -10.71 -20.12 -4.04
N ASP A 516 -10.13 -21.26 -3.72
CA ASP A 516 -10.84 -22.43 -3.22
C ASP A 516 -11.54 -22.13 -1.87
N VAL A 517 -10.95 -21.31 -1.01
CA VAL A 517 -11.54 -20.90 0.27
C VAL A 517 -12.44 -19.65 0.16
N GLY A 518 -12.50 -19.04 -1.02
CA GLY A 518 -13.30 -17.81 -1.27
C GLY A 518 -12.62 -16.53 -0.82
N GLY A 519 -11.29 -16.49 -0.87
CA GLY A 519 -10.48 -15.31 -0.59
C GLY A 519 -10.11 -14.52 -1.84
N TYR A 520 -9.24 -13.51 -1.66
CA TYR A 520 -8.81 -12.56 -2.70
C TYR A 520 -7.32 -12.25 -2.56
N SER A 521 -6.62 -12.11 -3.68
CA SER A 521 -5.26 -11.55 -3.71
C SER A 521 -5.34 -10.05 -3.82
N PHE A 522 -4.53 -9.29 -3.07
CA PHE A 522 -4.39 -7.87 -3.30
C PHE A 522 -3.69 -7.60 -4.63
N LEU A 523 -4.29 -6.74 -5.46
CA LEU A 523 -3.86 -6.48 -6.84
C LEU A 523 -2.68 -5.51 -6.95
N TYR A 524 -2.12 -5.06 -5.85
CA TYR A 524 -0.88 -4.27 -5.83
C TYR A 524 0.38 -5.15 -5.78
N ALA A 525 0.25 -6.42 -5.42
CA ALA A 525 1.30 -7.42 -5.55
C ALA A 525 1.27 -8.04 -6.96
N ASP A 526 2.36 -8.71 -7.34
CA ASP A 526 2.39 -9.45 -8.60
C ASP A 526 1.47 -10.67 -8.54
N LEU A 527 0.69 -10.86 -9.58
CA LEU A 527 -0.22 -12.00 -9.75
C LEU A 527 0.41 -13.06 -10.65
N PHE A 528 0.09 -14.31 -10.37
CA PHE A 528 0.58 -15.48 -11.12
C PHE A 528 -0.56 -16.24 -11.81
N MET A 529 -1.82 -15.88 -11.55
CA MET A 529 -3.00 -16.44 -12.18
C MET A 529 -3.18 -15.89 -13.61
N ASN A 530 -3.77 -16.70 -14.48
CA ASN A 530 -4.21 -16.26 -15.80
C ASN A 530 -5.54 -15.50 -15.70
N GLU A 531 -6.05 -14.99 -16.85
CA GLU A 531 -7.26 -14.15 -16.86
C GLU A 531 -8.52 -14.93 -16.44
N GLU A 532 -8.62 -16.21 -16.81
CA GLU A 532 -9.74 -17.07 -16.40
C GLU A 532 -9.74 -17.33 -14.88
N GLU A 533 -8.59 -17.64 -14.32
CA GLU A 533 -8.40 -17.81 -12.87
C GLU A 533 -8.69 -16.50 -12.11
N PHE A 534 -8.32 -15.35 -12.69
CA PHE A 534 -8.62 -14.03 -12.16
C PHE A 534 -10.14 -13.77 -12.13
N GLU A 535 -10.88 -14.09 -13.22
CA GLU A 535 -12.35 -13.98 -13.27
C GLU A 535 -13.06 -14.96 -12.31
N GLN A 536 -12.42 -16.09 -11.97
CA GLN A 536 -12.92 -17.00 -10.93
C GLN A 536 -12.76 -16.39 -9.52
N MET A 537 -11.67 -15.67 -9.26
CA MET A 537 -11.43 -15.03 -7.97
C MET A 537 -12.32 -13.81 -7.76
N PHE A 538 -12.49 -12.97 -8.76
CA PHE A 538 -13.21 -11.69 -8.68
C PHE A 538 -14.54 -11.71 -9.45
N ASP A 539 -15.54 -10.96 -8.97
CA ASP A 539 -16.78 -10.74 -9.72
C ASP A 539 -16.66 -9.50 -10.60
N LEU A 540 -16.46 -9.71 -11.90
CA LEU A 540 -16.33 -8.61 -12.85
C LEU A 540 -17.65 -8.19 -13.51
N THR A 541 -18.79 -8.71 -13.06
CA THR A 541 -20.11 -8.42 -13.66
C THR A 541 -20.44 -6.95 -13.64
N LEU A 542 -20.35 -6.31 -12.46
CA LEU A 542 -20.60 -4.88 -12.32
C LEU A 542 -19.51 -4.05 -13.01
N TYR A 543 -18.27 -4.46 -12.90
CA TYR A 543 -17.13 -3.81 -13.55
C TYR A 543 -17.31 -3.74 -15.08
N LYS A 544 -17.66 -4.85 -15.73
CA LYS A 544 -17.92 -4.92 -17.18
C LYS A 544 -19.11 -4.01 -17.57
N LYS A 545 -20.18 -3.97 -16.76
CA LYS A 545 -21.33 -3.05 -16.94
C LYS A 545 -20.89 -1.59 -16.87
N VAL A 546 -20.16 -1.21 -15.82
CA VAL A 546 -19.68 0.16 -15.57
C VAL A 546 -18.72 0.61 -16.66
N ARG A 547 -17.79 -0.24 -17.11
CA ARG A 547 -16.90 0.08 -18.24
C ARG A 547 -17.67 0.46 -19.49
N LYS A 548 -18.77 -0.23 -19.79
CA LYS A 548 -19.64 0.10 -20.94
C LYS A 548 -20.38 1.42 -20.71
N GLN A 549 -20.95 1.62 -19.53
CA GLN A 549 -21.74 2.80 -19.18
C GLN A 549 -20.94 4.10 -19.23
N TYR A 550 -19.67 4.07 -18.77
CA TYR A 550 -18.78 5.24 -18.71
C TYR A 550 -17.76 5.28 -19.87
N HIS A 551 -18.02 4.54 -20.95
CA HIS A 551 -17.18 4.53 -22.16
C HIS A 551 -15.71 4.20 -21.91
N CYS A 552 -15.43 3.36 -20.91
CA CYS A 552 -14.07 3.00 -20.55
C CYS A 552 -13.41 2.00 -21.53
N ASN A 553 -14.23 1.29 -22.33
CA ASN A 553 -13.71 0.33 -23.32
C ASN A 553 -12.93 1.05 -24.41
N GLY A 554 -11.66 0.68 -24.62
CA GLY A 554 -10.73 1.39 -25.51
C GLY A 554 -10.19 2.71 -24.93
N ALA A 555 -10.87 3.30 -23.93
CA ALA A 555 -10.40 4.53 -23.28
C ALA A 555 -9.39 4.26 -22.15
N PHE A 556 -9.55 3.17 -21.44
CA PHE A 556 -8.60 2.74 -20.39
C PHE A 556 -8.23 1.27 -20.61
N PRO A 557 -7.03 0.83 -20.16
CA PRO A 557 -6.69 -0.60 -20.12
C PRO A 557 -7.74 -1.40 -19.37
N THR A 558 -7.88 -2.70 -19.62
CA THR A 558 -8.66 -3.57 -18.75
C THR A 558 -7.96 -3.76 -17.40
N LEU A 559 -8.70 -4.21 -16.39
CA LEU A 559 -8.12 -4.45 -15.07
C LEU A 559 -7.01 -5.50 -15.14
N TYR A 560 -7.26 -6.63 -15.81
CA TYR A 560 -6.26 -7.70 -15.95
C TYR A 560 -5.01 -7.24 -16.70
N GLU A 561 -5.15 -6.48 -17.82
CA GLU A 561 -3.99 -5.88 -18.53
C GLU A 561 -3.16 -4.96 -17.62
N LYS A 562 -3.82 -4.29 -16.67
CA LYS A 562 -3.17 -3.32 -15.78
C LYS A 562 -2.34 -3.98 -14.68
N ILE A 563 -2.75 -5.15 -14.21
CA ILE A 563 -2.20 -5.81 -13.02
C ILE A 563 -1.37 -7.05 -13.31
N ARG A 564 -1.52 -7.65 -14.51
CA ARG A 564 -0.71 -8.82 -14.89
C ARG A 564 0.77 -8.48 -14.93
N PRO A 565 1.67 -9.43 -14.62
CA PRO A 565 3.10 -9.26 -14.80
C PRO A 565 3.47 -8.88 -16.25
N GLU A 566 4.51 -8.09 -16.40
CA GLU A 566 5.07 -7.67 -17.69
C GLU A 566 5.88 -8.76 -18.40
N VAL A 567 6.18 -9.86 -17.69
CA VAL A 567 7.00 -11.00 -18.13
C VAL A 567 6.24 -12.32 -17.97
N ASP A 568 6.69 -13.37 -18.67
CA ASP A 568 6.17 -14.71 -18.48
C ASP A 568 6.75 -15.34 -17.19
N VAL A 569 6.00 -15.18 -16.10
CA VAL A 569 6.41 -15.65 -14.76
C VAL A 569 6.50 -17.18 -14.69
N ILE A 570 5.72 -17.91 -15.49
CA ILE A 570 5.73 -19.38 -15.51
C ILE A 570 7.03 -19.86 -16.12
N ALA A 571 7.39 -19.33 -17.30
CA ALA A 571 8.65 -19.67 -17.97
C ALA A 571 9.87 -19.36 -17.09
N ILE A 572 9.84 -18.23 -16.35
CA ILE A 572 10.88 -17.87 -15.38
C ILE A 572 11.00 -18.95 -14.30
N GLY A 573 9.90 -19.34 -13.66
CA GLY A 573 9.89 -20.35 -12.60
C GLY A 573 10.42 -21.71 -13.06
N GLU A 574 9.99 -22.17 -14.24
CA GLU A 574 10.47 -23.43 -14.83
C GLU A 574 11.97 -23.40 -15.14
N GLN A 575 12.46 -22.27 -15.68
CA GLN A 575 13.89 -22.12 -15.98
C GLN A 575 14.75 -22.20 -14.72
N TYR A 576 14.32 -21.57 -13.63
CA TYR A 576 15.05 -21.59 -12.36
C TYR A 576 14.93 -22.93 -11.64
N ALA A 577 13.79 -23.59 -11.68
CA ALA A 577 13.61 -24.93 -11.14
C ALA A 577 14.52 -25.96 -11.83
N LYS A 578 14.69 -25.89 -13.16
CA LYS A 578 15.62 -26.74 -13.93
C LYS A 578 17.10 -26.49 -13.60
N LYS A 579 17.48 -25.27 -13.20
CA LYS A 579 18.86 -24.93 -12.79
C LYS A 579 19.19 -25.38 -11.37
N SER A 580 18.18 -25.60 -10.54
CA SER A 580 18.34 -26.01 -9.14
C SER A 580 18.39 -27.52 -8.96
N ASN A 581 18.04 -28.28 -9.98
CA ASN A 581 18.18 -29.73 -10.10
C ASN A 581 19.48 -30.08 -10.85
#